data_1cd08fa3e1ebc6a41a464e42fc4f542e
#
_entry.id   1cd08fa3e1ebc6a41a464e42fc4f542e
#
_cell.length_a   1.000
_cell.length_b   1.000
_cell.length_c   1.000
_cell.angle_alpha   90.00
_cell.angle_beta   90.00
_cell.angle_gamma   90.00
#
_symmetry.space_group_name_H-M   'P 1'
#
loop_
_entity.id
_entity.type
_entity.pdbx_description
1 polymer ?
#
loop_
_entity_poly.entity_id
_entity_poly.type
_entity_poly.pdbx_seq_one_letter_code
_entity_poly.pdbx_strand_id
1 'polypeptide(L)'
;MTNNHHTPVLLKESLEFLMANKNGVYFDATLGFGGHSEAILNSLNSSGKLISTDVDIDAFKFSKDKFSEDNRIKIFNFNFSQIDIIAKIESIKYFDGIFADLGVSSFQLDNPLSGFTYRNEAKLDLRMDKTKVVTAAEIINSFSEEEIANIIYQYGEEKKSRQIAKRITESRKSKRIETTLELANIIEEITPFKYRIKTLSRVFQALRIYVNDELEILKTFLTKSVDLLAVGGRIVILSYHSLEDRIVKELFKYETLDCICPKDYPVCQCDKEQRLKILTKKPVIPSLFEIENNFRSRSAKLRAAERI
;
A
#
# COMPACT_ATOMS: atom_id res chain seq x y z
N MET A 1 -22.08 20.28 -3.40
CA MET A 1 -21.21 19.13 -3.15
C MET A 1 -19.94 19.68 -2.52
N THR A 2 -19.76 19.49 -1.23
CA THR A 2 -18.60 20.02 -0.50
C THR A 2 -17.35 19.28 -0.97
N ASN A 3 -16.45 19.99 -1.65
CA ASN A 3 -15.11 19.54 -1.99
C ASN A 3 -14.32 19.29 -0.70
N ASN A 4 -14.49 18.12 -0.10
CA ASN A 4 -13.54 17.64 0.90
C ASN A 4 -12.29 17.17 0.14
N HIS A 5 -11.43 18.12 -0.24
CA HIS A 5 -10.13 17.83 -0.79
C HIS A 5 -9.32 17.06 0.28
N HIS A 6 -9.24 15.77 0.12
CA HIS A 6 -8.36 14.96 0.94
C HIS A 6 -6.92 15.45 0.71
N THR A 7 -6.30 16.00 1.74
CA THR A 7 -4.91 16.42 1.69
C THR A 7 -4.03 15.16 1.66
N PRO A 8 -3.20 14.97 0.62
CA PRO A 8 -2.28 13.84 0.55
C PRO A 8 -1.33 13.83 1.75
N VAL A 9 -1.04 12.64 2.27
CA VAL A 9 -0.19 12.45 3.46
C VAL A 9 1.27 12.70 3.12
N LEU A 10 2.00 13.45 3.98
CA LEU A 10 3.43 13.77 3.81
C LEU A 10 3.77 14.28 2.39
N LEU A 11 2.87 15.10 1.81
CA LEU A 11 2.98 15.55 0.43
C LEU A 11 4.30 16.29 0.15
N LYS A 12 4.64 17.23 1.03
CA LYS A 12 5.86 18.04 0.89
C LYS A 12 7.10 17.17 0.95
N GLU A 13 7.19 16.32 1.96
CA GLU A 13 8.31 15.42 2.17
C GLU A 13 8.44 14.40 1.04
N SER A 14 7.30 13.89 0.53
CA SER A 14 7.29 12.99 -0.63
C SER A 14 7.93 13.65 -1.86
N LEU A 15 7.55 14.89 -2.18
CA LEU A 15 8.12 15.61 -3.30
C LEU A 15 9.61 15.97 -3.07
N GLU A 16 9.99 16.40 -1.87
CA GLU A 16 11.39 16.72 -1.53
C GLU A 16 12.33 15.53 -1.75
N PHE A 17 11.90 14.32 -1.39
CA PHE A 17 12.70 13.12 -1.61
C PHE A 17 12.58 12.59 -3.04
N LEU A 18 11.44 12.73 -3.70
CA LEU A 18 11.17 12.13 -5.00
C LEU A 18 11.81 12.92 -6.16
N MET A 19 11.67 14.27 -6.12
CA MET A 19 11.93 15.13 -7.28
C MET A 19 13.41 15.43 -7.46
N ALA A 20 14.13 14.55 -8.17
CA ALA A 20 15.55 14.78 -8.53
C ALA A 20 15.69 15.50 -9.89
N ASN A 21 14.84 15.21 -10.86
CA ASN A 21 14.90 15.72 -12.24
C ASN A 21 13.51 16.17 -12.72
N LYS A 22 13.31 17.48 -12.87
CA LYS A 22 12.01 18.03 -13.30
C LYS A 22 11.63 17.72 -14.77
N ASN A 23 12.57 17.25 -15.56
CA ASN A 23 12.34 16.80 -16.94
C ASN A 23 12.26 15.27 -17.07
N GLY A 24 12.35 14.56 -15.94
CA GLY A 24 12.39 13.10 -15.87
C GLY A 24 11.06 12.43 -16.06
N VAL A 25 11.10 11.11 -16.03
CA VAL A 25 9.94 10.22 -16.10
C VAL A 25 9.66 9.64 -14.72
N TYR A 26 8.45 9.84 -14.22
CA TYR A 26 8.04 9.42 -12.89
C TYR A 26 6.96 8.35 -12.96
N PHE A 27 6.92 7.49 -11.94
CA PHE A 27 5.89 6.49 -11.77
C PHE A 27 5.19 6.68 -10.42
N ASP A 28 3.86 6.85 -10.44
CA ASP A 28 3.01 6.83 -9.26
C ASP A 28 2.23 5.51 -9.24
N ALA A 29 2.60 4.63 -8.31
CA ALA A 29 2.05 3.29 -8.17
C ALA A 29 0.63 3.26 -7.60
N THR A 30 0.18 4.35 -7.01
CA THR A 30 -1.05 4.44 -6.20
C THR A 30 -1.79 5.75 -6.50
N LEU A 31 -2.28 5.86 -7.73
CA LEU A 31 -2.91 7.08 -8.26
C LEU A 31 -4.03 7.60 -7.36
N GLY A 32 -4.91 6.71 -6.88
CA GLY A 32 -6.10 7.09 -6.14
C GLY A 32 -6.90 8.17 -6.87
N PHE A 33 -7.30 9.21 -6.14
CA PHE A 33 -7.96 10.39 -6.71
C PHE A 33 -6.98 11.49 -7.18
N GLY A 34 -5.72 11.11 -7.36
CA GLY A 34 -4.69 11.90 -8.03
C GLY A 34 -4.07 13.01 -7.19
N GLY A 35 -4.11 12.94 -5.85
CA GLY A 35 -3.56 14.00 -5.01
C GLY A 35 -2.03 14.14 -5.11
N HIS A 36 -1.29 13.04 -4.95
CA HIS A 36 0.17 13.02 -5.14
C HIS A 36 0.55 13.20 -6.62
N SER A 37 -0.17 12.53 -7.54
CA SER A 37 0.05 12.69 -8.99
C SER A 37 -0.05 14.14 -9.45
N GLU A 38 -1.04 14.90 -8.97
CA GLU A 38 -1.19 16.32 -9.27
C GLU A 38 -0.01 17.16 -8.77
N ALA A 39 0.46 16.89 -7.57
CA ALA A 39 1.60 17.59 -7.00
C ALA A 39 2.92 17.25 -7.72
N ILE A 40 3.09 15.99 -8.17
CA ILE A 40 4.21 15.57 -9.01
C ILE A 40 4.15 16.35 -10.34
N LEU A 41 3.00 16.35 -11.04
CA LEU A 41 2.81 17.06 -12.31
C LEU A 41 3.10 18.56 -12.20
N ASN A 42 2.63 19.20 -11.10
CA ASN A 42 2.89 20.61 -10.83
C ASN A 42 4.37 20.90 -10.56
N SER A 43 5.15 19.89 -10.18
CA SER A 43 6.59 20.00 -9.96
C SER A 43 7.42 19.73 -11.21
N LEU A 44 6.82 19.10 -12.24
CA LEU A 44 7.47 18.77 -13.51
C LEU A 44 7.48 19.96 -14.47
N ASN A 45 8.53 20.05 -15.29
CA ASN A 45 8.58 20.91 -16.47
C ASN A 45 7.72 20.32 -17.61
N SER A 46 7.62 21.05 -18.72
CA SER A 46 6.83 20.64 -19.90
C SER A 46 7.30 19.35 -20.57
N SER A 47 8.57 18.98 -20.42
CA SER A 47 9.15 17.73 -20.96
C SER A 47 9.07 16.56 -19.99
N GLY A 48 8.78 16.81 -18.71
CA GLY A 48 8.62 15.75 -17.70
C GLY A 48 7.37 14.92 -17.96
N LYS A 49 7.40 13.65 -17.54
CA LYS A 49 6.30 12.71 -17.73
C LYS A 49 5.95 12.01 -16.43
N LEU A 50 4.68 11.72 -16.25
CA LEU A 50 4.16 10.92 -15.16
C LEU A 50 3.39 9.73 -15.72
N ILE A 51 3.72 8.55 -15.24
CA ILE A 51 2.94 7.34 -15.46
C ILE A 51 2.30 6.98 -14.14
N SER A 52 0.97 6.81 -14.10
CA SER A 52 0.27 6.48 -12.87
C SER A 52 -0.61 5.25 -13.06
N THR A 53 -0.79 4.49 -11.99
CA THR A 53 -1.63 3.29 -12.03
C THR A 53 -2.49 3.16 -10.79
N ASP A 54 -3.66 2.57 -10.95
CA ASP A 54 -4.50 2.13 -9.85
C ASP A 54 -5.29 0.88 -10.27
N VAL A 55 -5.50 -0.03 -9.33
CA VAL A 55 -6.31 -1.23 -9.52
C VAL A 55 -7.81 -0.95 -9.33
N ASP A 56 -8.13 0.09 -8.57
CA ASP A 56 -9.50 0.53 -8.34
C ASP A 56 -10.04 1.24 -9.58
N ILE A 57 -11.07 0.65 -10.19
CA ILE A 57 -11.68 1.18 -11.43
C ILE A 57 -12.34 2.55 -11.24
N ASP A 58 -12.84 2.85 -10.04
CA ASP A 58 -13.50 4.12 -9.75
C ASP A 58 -12.46 5.24 -9.62
N ALA A 59 -11.35 4.97 -8.91
CA ALA A 59 -10.20 5.85 -8.82
C ALA A 59 -9.59 6.11 -10.22
N PHE A 60 -9.42 5.04 -11.01
CA PHE A 60 -8.92 5.13 -12.38
C PHE A 60 -9.79 6.04 -13.27
N LYS A 61 -11.12 5.81 -13.29
CA LYS A 61 -12.05 6.61 -14.10
C LYS A 61 -12.03 8.08 -13.70
N PHE A 62 -12.16 8.34 -12.38
CA PHE A 62 -12.13 9.70 -11.86
C PHE A 62 -10.86 10.45 -12.25
N SER A 63 -9.70 9.82 -12.03
CA SER A 63 -8.41 10.47 -12.31
C SER A 63 -8.13 10.61 -13.80
N LYS A 64 -8.63 9.69 -14.63
CA LYS A 64 -8.56 9.81 -16.08
C LYS A 64 -9.32 11.04 -16.59
N ASP A 65 -10.50 11.32 -16.03
CA ASP A 65 -11.28 12.52 -16.37
C ASP A 65 -10.59 13.78 -15.83
N LYS A 66 -10.10 13.74 -14.56
CA LYS A 66 -9.42 14.86 -13.91
C LYS A 66 -8.20 15.35 -14.70
N PHE A 67 -7.40 14.43 -15.24
CA PHE A 67 -6.15 14.74 -15.93
C PHE A 67 -6.26 14.67 -17.46
N SER A 68 -7.48 14.66 -18.03
CA SER A 68 -7.72 14.47 -19.46
C SER A 68 -7.02 15.50 -20.35
N GLU A 69 -6.77 16.72 -19.86
CA GLU A 69 -6.13 17.81 -20.61
C GLU A 69 -4.60 17.86 -20.45
N ASP A 70 -3.99 17.12 -19.51
CA ASP A 70 -2.55 17.13 -19.30
C ASP A 70 -1.85 15.97 -20.04
N ASN A 71 -1.21 16.29 -21.15
CA ASN A 71 -0.53 15.30 -22.01
C ASN A 71 0.75 14.71 -21.36
N ARG A 72 1.18 15.23 -20.20
CA ARG A 72 2.38 14.72 -19.49
C ARG A 72 2.07 13.49 -18.65
N ILE A 73 0.78 13.18 -18.39
CA ILE A 73 0.39 12.00 -17.61
C ILE A 73 -0.24 10.93 -18.49
N LYS A 74 0.11 9.68 -18.19
CA LYS A 74 -0.60 8.49 -18.68
C LYS A 74 -1.05 7.63 -17.51
N ILE A 75 -2.29 7.17 -17.56
CA ILE A 75 -2.95 6.46 -16.47
C ILE A 75 -3.37 5.07 -16.94
N PHE A 76 -3.06 4.06 -16.12
CA PHE A 76 -3.34 2.66 -16.39
C PHE A 76 -4.20 2.06 -15.27
N ASN A 77 -5.19 1.24 -15.62
CA ASN A 77 -5.90 0.42 -14.64
C ASN A 77 -5.19 -0.93 -14.51
N PHE A 78 -4.03 -0.90 -13.88
CA PHE A 78 -3.16 -2.05 -13.63
C PHE A 78 -2.75 -2.12 -12.16
N ASN A 79 -2.40 -3.32 -11.71
CA ASN A 79 -1.72 -3.49 -10.45
C ASN A 79 -0.29 -2.94 -10.56
N PHE A 80 0.16 -2.20 -9.57
CA PHE A 80 1.48 -1.57 -9.58
C PHE A 80 2.65 -2.58 -9.66
N SER A 81 2.45 -3.85 -9.27
CA SER A 81 3.45 -4.90 -9.50
C SER A 81 3.72 -5.19 -10.97
N GLN A 82 2.89 -4.64 -11.88
CA GLN A 82 3.05 -4.73 -13.33
C GLN A 82 3.83 -3.53 -13.92
N ILE A 83 4.58 -2.80 -13.10
CA ILE A 83 5.40 -1.64 -13.51
C ILE A 83 6.31 -1.97 -14.71
N ASP A 84 6.85 -3.20 -14.80
CA ASP A 84 7.68 -3.66 -15.90
C ASP A 84 6.91 -3.80 -17.22
N ILE A 85 5.65 -4.21 -17.14
CA ILE A 85 4.75 -4.28 -18.31
C ILE A 85 4.40 -2.89 -18.79
N ILE A 86 4.05 -2.00 -17.84
CA ILE A 86 3.72 -0.60 -18.15
C ILE A 86 4.93 0.12 -18.78
N ALA A 87 6.13 -0.08 -18.22
CA ALA A 87 7.37 0.48 -18.75
C ALA A 87 7.61 0.02 -20.21
N LYS A 88 7.35 -1.26 -20.53
CA LYS A 88 7.46 -1.78 -21.91
C LYS A 88 6.43 -1.16 -22.83
N ILE A 89 5.16 -1.03 -22.41
CA ILE A 89 4.08 -0.41 -23.21
C ILE A 89 4.47 1.02 -23.58
N GLU A 90 5.02 1.78 -22.64
CA GLU A 90 5.40 3.17 -22.83
C GLU A 90 6.83 3.37 -23.38
N SER A 91 7.55 2.27 -23.68
CA SER A 91 8.94 2.29 -24.14
C SER A 91 9.86 3.06 -23.17
N ILE A 92 9.59 2.97 -21.89
CA ILE A 92 10.38 3.58 -20.83
C ILE A 92 11.45 2.57 -20.39
N LYS A 93 12.71 2.98 -20.48
CA LYS A 93 13.83 2.15 -20.02
C LYS A 93 14.04 2.27 -18.51
N TYR A 94 13.99 3.49 -17.99
CA TYR A 94 14.17 3.79 -16.57
C TYR A 94 13.28 4.95 -16.15
N PHE A 95 12.90 4.96 -14.86
CA PHE A 95 12.21 6.06 -14.20
C PHE A 95 13.19 6.89 -13.38
N ASP A 96 13.06 8.21 -13.41
CA ASP A 96 13.80 9.13 -12.56
C ASP A 96 13.26 9.17 -11.13
N GLY A 97 11.99 8.79 -10.94
CA GLY A 97 11.39 8.64 -9.63
C GLY A 97 10.23 7.66 -9.63
N ILE A 98 10.12 6.90 -8.54
CA ILE A 98 9.04 5.95 -8.29
C ILE A 98 8.42 6.26 -6.94
N PHE A 99 7.11 6.44 -6.90
CA PHE A 99 6.34 6.77 -5.72
C PHE A 99 5.25 5.73 -5.46
N ALA A 100 5.00 5.41 -4.20
CA ALA A 100 3.84 4.64 -3.78
C ALA A 100 3.32 5.12 -2.42
N ASP A 101 2.01 5.40 -2.33
CA ASP A 101 1.25 5.65 -1.12
C ASP A 101 0.40 4.41 -0.82
N LEU A 102 0.93 3.49 0.01
CA LEU A 102 0.35 2.17 0.21
C LEU A 102 -0.94 2.23 1.04
N GLY A 103 -1.77 1.22 0.90
CA GLY A 103 -3.00 1.03 1.68
C GLY A 103 -4.26 1.38 0.89
N VAL A 104 -5.32 1.72 1.62
CA VAL A 104 -6.64 2.05 1.05
C VAL A 104 -6.83 3.55 0.95
N SER A 105 -7.49 3.99 -0.12
CA SER A 105 -7.82 5.40 -0.28
C SER A 105 -8.85 5.85 0.77
N SER A 106 -8.83 7.14 1.10
CA SER A 106 -9.82 7.70 2.02
C SER A 106 -11.25 7.54 1.48
N PHE A 107 -11.42 7.62 0.17
CA PHE A 107 -12.71 7.36 -0.47
C PHE A 107 -13.22 5.95 -0.18
N GLN A 108 -12.33 4.93 -0.29
CA GLN A 108 -12.70 3.54 0.03
C GLN A 108 -13.09 3.38 1.51
N LEU A 109 -12.44 4.10 2.43
CA LEU A 109 -12.79 4.08 3.85
C LEU A 109 -14.07 4.85 4.17
N ASP A 110 -14.34 5.93 3.43
CA ASP A 110 -15.52 6.80 3.66
C ASP A 110 -16.77 6.31 2.93
N ASN A 111 -16.61 5.54 1.85
CA ASN A 111 -17.75 4.95 1.16
C ASN A 111 -18.32 3.77 1.98
N PRO A 112 -19.53 3.89 2.54
CA PRO A 112 -20.14 2.83 3.34
C PRO A 112 -20.29 1.50 2.57
N LEU A 113 -20.43 1.57 1.24
CA LEU A 113 -20.64 0.40 0.39
C LEU A 113 -19.35 -0.32 -0.03
N SER A 114 -18.19 0.28 0.24
CA SER A 114 -16.89 -0.29 -0.16
C SER A 114 -16.53 -1.59 0.56
N GLY A 115 -17.04 -1.76 1.80
CA GLY A 115 -16.75 -2.90 2.66
C GLY A 115 -15.41 -2.79 3.42
N PHE A 116 -14.67 -1.67 3.31
CA PHE A 116 -13.38 -1.48 3.99
C PHE A 116 -13.50 -0.95 5.42
N THR A 117 -14.71 -0.57 5.87
CA THR A 117 -14.94 -0.07 7.22
C THR A 117 -15.79 -1.05 8.04
N TYR A 118 -15.42 -1.21 9.31
CA TYR A 118 -16.23 -1.93 10.30
C TYR A 118 -17.18 -1.02 11.08
N ARG A 119 -17.24 0.28 10.73
CA ARG A 119 -18.10 1.26 11.43
C ARG A 119 -19.52 1.29 10.89
N ASN A 120 -19.71 0.90 9.64
CA ASN A 120 -20.97 0.88 8.94
C ASN A 120 -21.26 -0.51 8.41
N GLU A 121 -22.52 -0.84 8.24
CA GLU A 121 -22.91 -2.10 7.62
C GLU A 121 -22.65 -2.06 6.12
N ALA A 122 -21.85 -3.02 5.67
CA ALA A 122 -21.53 -3.24 4.27
C ALA A 122 -21.30 -4.73 4.03
N LYS A 123 -21.29 -5.15 2.76
CA LYS A 123 -20.85 -6.49 2.39
C LYS A 123 -19.38 -6.71 2.83
N LEU A 124 -19.10 -7.86 3.42
CA LEU A 124 -17.75 -8.23 3.86
C LEU A 124 -16.90 -8.66 2.64
N ASP A 125 -16.56 -7.69 1.78
CA ASP A 125 -15.86 -7.93 0.51
C ASP A 125 -14.33 -7.75 0.65
N LEU A 126 -13.87 -6.56 0.98
CA LEU A 126 -12.47 -6.13 1.13
C LEU A 126 -11.59 -6.26 -0.13
N ARG A 127 -12.14 -6.59 -1.30
CA ARG A 127 -11.36 -6.60 -2.55
C ARG A 127 -11.18 -5.18 -3.09
N MET A 128 -9.95 -4.82 -3.42
CA MET A 128 -9.62 -3.61 -4.18
C MET A 128 -9.92 -3.85 -5.68
N ASP A 129 -9.46 -4.98 -6.18
CA ASP A 129 -9.78 -5.47 -7.53
C ASP A 129 -11.04 -6.35 -7.46
N LYS A 130 -12.14 -5.84 -7.99
CA LYS A 130 -13.43 -6.55 -8.00
C LYS A 130 -13.48 -7.75 -8.97
N THR A 131 -12.46 -7.95 -9.80
CA THR A 131 -12.33 -9.14 -10.66
C THR A 131 -11.84 -10.38 -9.91
N LYS A 132 -11.20 -10.21 -8.74
CA LYS A 132 -10.83 -11.33 -7.87
C LYS A 132 -12.07 -12.08 -7.39
N VAL A 133 -11.96 -13.41 -7.23
CA VAL A 133 -13.09 -14.27 -6.85
C VAL A 133 -13.28 -14.29 -5.34
N VAL A 134 -12.20 -14.37 -4.56
CA VAL A 134 -12.25 -14.59 -3.11
C VAL A 134 -12.46 -13.28 -2.36
N THR A 135 -13.56 -13.20 -1.63
CA THR A 135 -13.91 -12.10 -0.73
C THR A 135 -13.52 -12.41 0.71
N ALA A 136 -13.53 -11.42 1.59
CA ALA A 136 -13.35 -11.65 3.03
C ALA A 136 -14.48 -12.52 3.60
N ALA A 137 -15.71 -12.39 3.10
CA ALA A 137 -16.82 -13.26 3.49
C ALA A 137 -16.54 -14.72 3.13
N GLU A 138 -15.98 -15.00 1.95
CA GLU A 138 -15.60 -16.38 1.58
C GLU A 138 -14.54 -16.95 2.53
N ILE A 139 -13.51 -16.18 2.87
CA ILE A 139 -12.48 -16.61 3.82
C ILE A 139 -13.10 -16.95 5.17
N ILE A 140 -13.90 -16.05 5.73
CA ILE A 140 -14.53 -16.23 7.04
C ILE A 140 -15.47 -17.43 7.09
N ASN A 141 -16.18 -17.71 5.99
CA ASN A 141 -17.19 -18.76 5.96
C ASN A 141 -16.67 -20.13 5.51
N SER A 142 -15.57 -20.21 4.73
CA SER A 142 -15.13 -21.48 4.15
C SER A 142 -13.78 -21.99 4.66
N PHE A 143 -12.90 -21.09 5.14
CA PHE A 143 -11.59 -21.52 5.64
C PHE A 143 -11.71 -22.22 7.01
N SER A 144 -10.74 -23.08 7.31
CA SER A 144 -10.62 -23.73 8.63
C SER A 144 -10.32 -22.72 9.73
N GLU A 145 -10.60 -23.10 10.97
CA GLU A 145 -10.26 -22.28 12.16
C GLU A 145 -8.76 -21.95 12.20
N GLU A 146 -7.91 -22.91 11.85
CA GLU A 146 -6.46 -22.72 11.84
C GLU A 146 -6.01 -21.72 10.76
N GLU A 147 -6.56 -21.81 9.54
CA GLU A 147 -6.27 -20.88 8.46
C GLU A 147 -6.68 -19.44 8.82
N ILE A 148 -7.89 -19.26 9.36
CA ILE A 148 -8.36 -17.94 9.83
C ILE A 148 -7.46 -17.41 10.95
N ALA A 149 -7.10 -18.25 11.92
CA ALA A 149 -6.19 -17.86 13.01
C ALA A 149 -4.82 -17.45 12.48
N ASN A 150 -4.27 -18.17 11.51
CA ASN A 150 -2.98 -17.86 10.89
C ASN A 150 -3.03 -16.54 10.11
N ILE A 151 -4.09 -16.29 9.33
CA ILE A 151 -4.31 -15.01 8.63
C ILE A 151 -4.31 -13.85 9.64
N ILE A 152 -5.13 -13.95 10.70
CA ILE A 152 -5.26 -12.90 11.71
C ILE A 152 -3.94 -12.69 12.46
N TYR A 153 -3.19 -13.74 12.73
CA TYR A 153 -1.90 -13.65 13.42
C TYR A 153 -0.81 -13.02 12.54
N GLN A 154 -0.64 -13.53 11.33
CA GLN A 154 0.44 -13.12 10.43
C GLN A 154 0.24 -11.71 9.89
N TYR A 155 -0.97 -11.36 9.47
CA TYR A 155 -1.27 -10.09 8.80
C TYR A 155 -1.88 -9.02 9.72
N GLY A 156 -2.44 -9.44 10.86
CA GLY A 156 -2.99 -8.53 11.87
C GLY A 156 -2.08 -8.32 13.08
N GLU A 157 -1.05 -9.16 13.25
CA GLU A 157 -0.22 -9.19 14.46
C GLU A 157 -1.09 -9.28 15.75
N GLU A 158 -2.28 -9.97 15.67
CA GLU A 158 -3.23 -10.09 16.76
C GLU A 158 -2.96 -11.36 17.58
N LYS A 159 -2.57 -11.17 18.84
CA LYS A 159 -2.19 -12.28 19.73
C LYS A 159 -3.35 -13.22 20.08
N LYS A 160 -4.59 -12.72 20.03
CA LYS A 160 -5.79 -13.50 20.32
C LYS A 160 -6.39 -14.16 19.07
N SER A 161 -5.64 -14.28 17.99
CA SER A 161 -6.09 -14.79 16.70
C SER A 161 -6.84 -16.12 16.79
N ARG A 162 -6.34 -17.08 17.58
CA ARG A 162 -6.99 -18.39 17.80
C ARG A 162 -8.36 -18.26 18.46
N GLN A 163 -8.50 -17.42 19.48
CA GLN A 163 -9.77 -17.20 20.16
C GLN A 163 -10.80 -16.56 19.21
N ILE A 164 -10.32 -15.57 18.40
CA ILE A 164 -11.15 -14.89 17.40
C ILE A 164 -11.59 -15.89 16.33
N ALA A 165 -10.68 -16.67 15.76
CA ALA A 165 -10.99 -17.67 14.75
C ALA A 165 -11.98 -18.71 15.24
N LYS A 166 -11.79 -19.23 16.46
CA LYS A 166 -12.74 -20.14 17.09
C LYS A 166 -14.14 -19.54 17.19
N ARG A 167 -14.25 -18.30 17.69
CA ARG A 167 -15.55 -17.63 17.83
C ARG A 167 -16.23 -17.41 16.47
N ILE A 168 -15.46 -17.02 15.45
CA ILE A 168 -15.94 -16.89 14.07
C ILE A 168 -16.49 -18.23 13.56
N THR A 169 -15.72 -19.31 13.69
CA THR A 169 -16.12 -20.64 13.19
C THR A 169 -17.31 -21.24 13.96
N GLU A 170 -17.47 -20.93 15.23
CA GLU A 170 -18.67 -21.26 15.99
C GLU A 170 -19.88 -20.48 15.50
N SER A 171 -19.76 -19.16 15.32
CA SER A 171 -20.86 -18.29 14.89
C SER A 171 -21.38 -18.63 13.50
N ARG A 172 -20.49 -18.92 12.54
CA ARG A 172 -20.90 -19.26 11.17
C ARG A 172 -21.69 -20.58 11.03
N LYS A 173 -21.65 -21.46 12.05
CA LYS A 173 -22.47 -22.69 12.07
C LYS A 173 -23.97 -22.40 12.15
N SER A 174 -24.35 -21.29 12.78
CA SER A 174 -25.75 -20.89 12.93
C SER A 174 -26.24 -19.99 11.80
N LYS A 175 -25.36 -19.08 11.33
CA LYS A 175 -25.70 -18.14 10.27
C LYS A 175 -24.39 -17.72 9.55
N ARG A 176 -24.41 -17.73 8.21
CA ARG A 176 -23.32 -17.23 7.39
C ARG A 176 -23.04 -15.75 7.69
N ILE A 177 -21.78 -15.38 7.79
CA ILE A 177 -21.33 -14.00 8.10
C ILE A 177 -21.14 -13.26 6.79
N GLU A 178 -22.02 -12.29 6.49
CA GLU A 178 -22.06 -11.61 5.20
C GLU A 178 -21.66 -10.14 5.27
N THR A 179 -21.76 -9.53 6.46
CA THR A 179 -21.54 -8.09 6.61
C THR A 179 -20.37 -7.76 7.54
N THR A 180 -19.84 -6.57 7.36
CA THR A 180 -18.77 -6.02 8.20
C THR A 180 -19.20 -5.91 9.67
N LEU A 181 -20.44 -5.50 9.93
CA LEU A 181 -20.96 -5.39 11.29
C LEU A 181 -21.19 -6.76 11.96
N GLU A 182 -21.66 -7.78 11.23
CA GLU A 182 -21.77 -9.13 11.78
C GLU A 182 -20.41 -9.63 12.26
N LEU A 183 -19.36 -9.49 11.45
CA LEU A 183 -18.00 -9.86 11.86
C LEU A 183 -17.51 -9.00 13.04
N ALA A 184 -17.73 -7.69 13.00
CA ALA A 184 -17.33 -6.80 14.08
C ALA A 184 -17.96 -7.17 15.40
N ASN A 185 -19.27 -7.43 15.44
CA ASN A 185 -20.00 -7.83 16.63
C ASN A 185 -19.44 -9.13 17.25
N ILE A 186 -19.18 -10.15 16.42
CA ILE A 186 -18.58 -11.43 16.86
C ILE A 186 -17.23 -11.19 17.56
N ILE A 187 -16.40 -10.31 17.02
CA ILE A 187 -15.09 -9.97 17.59
C ILE A 187 -15.23 -9.17 18.88
N GLU A 188 -16.19 -8.26 18.94
CA GLU A 188 -16.44 -7.42 20.10
C GLU A 188 -16.94 -8.20 21.32
N GLU A 189 -17.74 -9.26 21.11
CA GLU A 189 -18.23 -10.14 22.20
C GLU A 189 -17.09 -10.72 23.06
N ILE A 190 -15.96 -11.05 22.43
CA ILE A 190 -14.82 -11.68 23.12
C ILE A 190 -13.68 -10.69 23.41
N THR A 191 -13.86 -9.42 23.03
CA THR A 191 -12.80 -8.40 23.17
C THR A 191 -13.21 -7.39 24.25
N PRO A 192 -12.38 -7.18 25.32
CA PRO A 192 -12.64 -6.13 26.30
C PRO A 192 -12.77 -4.76 25.65
N PHE A 193 -13.72 -3.94 26.10
CA PHE A 193 -14.11 -2.66 25.49
C PHE A 193 -12.93 -1.76 25.09
N LYS A 194 -11.95 -1.59 25.99
CA LYS A 194 -10.76 -0.75 25.74
C LYS A 194 -9.87 -1.20 24.59
N TYR A 195 -10.00 -2.44 24.13
CA TYR A 195 -9.19 -3.02 23.04
C TYR A 195 -9.96 -3.24 21.74
N ARG A 196 -11.29 -3.06 21.72
CA ARG A 196 -12.16 -3.38 20.58
C ARG A 196 -11.69 -2.73 19.29
N ILE A 197 -11.52 -1.41 19.26
CA ILE A 197 -11.09 -0.67 18.07
C ILE A 197 -9.76 -1.22 17.53
N LYS A 198 -8.79 -1.47 18.42
CA LYS A 198 -7.49 -1.99 18.02
C LYS A 198 -7.57 -3.41 17.46
N THR A 199 -8.34 -4.28 18.09
CA THR A 199 -8.54 -5.67 17.63
C THR A 199 -9.30 -5.70 16.31
N LEU A 200 -10.38 -4.94 16.15
CA LEU A 200 -11.12 -4.80 14.89
C LEU A 200 -10.20 -4.31 13.77
N SER A 201 -9.46 -3.23 13.99
CA SER A 201 -8.52 -2.71 12.98
C SER A 201 -7.51 -3.77 12.53
N ARG A 202 -6.99 -4.58 13.44
CA ARG A 202 -6.04 -5.65 13.12
C ARG A 202 -6.66 -6.80 12.35
N VAL A 203 -7.87 -7.23 12.72
CA VAL A 203 -8.55 -8.33 12.02
C VAL A 203 -8.95 -7.89 10.61
N PHE A 204 -9.53 -6.71 10.45
CA PHE A 204 -9.90 -6.19 9.14
C PHE A 204 -8.66 -5.93 8.26
N GLN A 205 -7.57 -5.40 8.83
CA GLN A 205 -6.28 -5.29 8.14
C GLN A 205 -5.78 -6.67 7.67
N ALA A 206 -5.83 -7.69 8.52
CA ALA A 206 -5.37 -9.02 8.18
C ALA A 206 -6.14 -9.62 7.00
N LEU A 207 -7.47 -9.52 7.04
CA LEU A 207 -8.33 -9.99 5.95
C LEU A 207 -8.08 -9.22 4.66
N ARG A 208 -7.93 -7.89 4.74
CA ARG A 208 -7.64 -7.02 3.59
C ARG A 208 -6.33 -7.40 2.92
N ILE A 209 -5.27 -7.52 3.71
CA ILE A 209 -3.94 -7.91 3.23
C ILE A 209 -4.01 -9.26 2.51
N TYR A 210 -4.71 -10.23 3.10
CA TYR A 210 -4.82 -11.57 2.53
C TYR A 210 -5.64 -11.59 1.23
N VAL A 211 -6.82 -10.95 1.22
CA VAL A 211 -7.71 -10.87 0.04
C VAL A 211 -7.00 -10.23 -1.15
N ASN A 212 -6.18 -9.21 -0.89
CA ASN A 212 -5.53 -8.44 -1.94
C ASN A 212 -4.10 -8.87 -2.25
N ASP A 213 -3.50 -9.81 -1.51
CA ASP A 213 -2.09 -10.23 -1.61
C ASP A 213 -1.11 -9.06 -1.43
N GLU A 214 -1.48 -8.07 -0.59
CA GLU A 214 -0.82 -6.77 -0.53
C GLU A 214 0.70 -6.89 -0.32
N LEU A 215 1.17 -7.79 0.55
CA LEU A 215 2.58 -7.91 0.88
C LEU A 215 3.42 -8.56 -0.23
N GLU A 216 2.90 -9.56 -0.93
CA GLU A 216 3.60 -10.21 -2.05
C GLU A 216 3.62 -9.29 -3.28
N ILE A 217 2.53 -8.58 -3.53
CA ILE A 217 2.45 -7.53 -4.56
C ILE A 217 3.48 -6.42 -4.27
N LEU A 218 3.59 -5.98 -3.01
CA LEU A 218 4.57 -4.98 -2.60
C LEU A 218 6.02 -5.47 -2.80
N LYS A 219 6.35 -6.69 -2.41
CA LYS A 219 7.69 -7.27 -2.63
C LYS A 219 8.06 -7.31 -4.12
N THR A 220 7.13 -7.80 -4.94
CA THR A 220 7.30 -7.87 -6.40
C THR A 220 7.51 -6.48 -6.99
N PHE A 221 6.69 -5.52 -6.61
CA PHE A 221 6.82 -4.13 -7.05
C PHE A 221 8.16 -3.52 -6.70
N LEU A 222 8.56 -3.63 -5.42
CA LEU A 222 9.81 -3.04 -4.96
C LEU A 222 11.03 -3.64 -5.67
N THR A 223 11.05 -4.96 -5.90
CA THR A 223 12.14 -5.62 -6.64
C THR A 223 12.23 -5.08 -8.06
N LYS A 224 11.12 -5.06 -8.79
CA LYS A 224 11.07 -4.52 -10.16
C LYS A 224 11.38 -3.02 -10.21
N SER A 225 10.97 -2.27 -9.19
CA SER A 225 11.23 -0.83 -9.10
C SER A 225 12.72 -0.53 -9.03
N VAL A 226 13.50 -1.31 -8.27
CA VAL A 226 14.96 -1.11 -8.21
C VAL A 226 15.61 -1.35 -9.56
N ASP A 227 15.14 -2.33 -10.35
CA ASP A 227 15.66 -2.64 -11.68
C ASP A 227 15.31 -1.54 -12.70
N LEU A 228 14.17 -0.89 -12.54
CA LEU A 228 13.66 0.14 -13.44
C LEU A 228 14.02 1.57 -13.02
N LEU A 229 14.72 1.75 -11.91
CA LEU A 229 15.13 3.07 -11.45
C LEU A 229 16.43 3.51 -12.14
N ALA A 230 16.45 4.71 -12.69
CA ALA A 230 17.64 5.31 -13.27
C ALA A 230 18.71 5.54 -12.21
N VAL A 231 19.99 5.56 -12.58
CA VAL A 231 21.07 6.02 -11.69
C VAL A 231 20.79 7.48 -11.29
N GLY A 232 20.84 7.78 -10.00
CA GLY A 232 20.40 9.07 -9.43
C GLY A 232 18.88 9.20 -9.27
N GLY A 233 18.10 8.25 -9.79
CA GLY A 233 16.64 8.18 -9.60
C GLY A 233 16.27 7.77 -8.17
N ARG A 234 15.07 8.13 -7.72
CA ARG A 234 14.65 7.98 -6.33
C ARG A 234 13.36 7.19 -6.20
N ILE A 235 13.30 6.33 -5.20
CA ILE A 235 12.11 5.61 -4.80
C ILE A 235 11.62 6.11 -3.44
N VAL A 236 10.34 6.46 -3.36
CA VAL A 236 9.69 6.98 -2.15
C VAL A 236 8.44 6.17 -1.87
N ILE A 237 8.36 5.57 -0.69
CA ILE A 237 7.26 4.70 -0.26
C ILE A 237 6.67 5.22 1.03
N LEU A 238 5.36 5.45 1.03
CA LEU A 238 4.55 5.65 2.21
C LEU A 238 3.93 4.31 2.63
N SER A 239 4.01 3.99 3.91
CA SER A 239 3.42 2.78 4.50
C SER A 239 2.64 3.14 5.76
N TYR A 240 1.58 2.37 6.10
CA TYR A 240 0.67 2.67 7.20
C TYR A 240 0.65 1.61 8.29
N HIS A 241 1.29 0.48 8.08
CA HIS A 241 1.43 -0.56 9.10
C HIS A 241 2.83 -1.19 9.11
N SER A 242 3.10 -1.90 10.22
CA SER A 242 4.42 -2.49 10.52
C SER A 242 4.94 -3.46 9.47
N LEU A 243 4.04 -4.22 8.83
CA LEU A 243 4.43 -5.24 7.85
C LEU A 243 4.93 -4.61 6.54
N GLU A 244 4.23 -3.58 6.03
CA GLU A 244 4.69 -2.80 4.86
C GLU A 244 6.04 -2.13 5.15
N ASP A 245 6.13 -1.37 6.24
CA ASP A 245 7.35 -0.66 6.64
C ASP A 245 8.56 -1.61 6.77
N ARG A 246 8.32 -2.82 7.30
CA ARG A 246 9.34 -3.86 7.44
C ARG A 246 9.85 -4.33 6.07
N ILE A 247 8.96 -4.65 5.13
CA ILE A 247 9.32 -5.09 3.78
C ILE A 247 10.14 -4.00 3.07
N VAL A 248 9.68 -2.76 3.08
CA VAL A 248 10.40 -1.64 2.45
C VAL A 248 11.78 -1.45 3.08
N LYS A 249 11.84 -1.44 4.42
CA LYS A 249 13.12 -1.30 5.16
C LYS A 249 14.09 -2.42 4.86
N GLU A 250 13.62 -3.67 4.84
CA GLU A 250 14.47 -4.83 4.61
C GLU A 250 14.99 -4.87 3.19
N LEU A 251 14.14 -4.58 2.19
CA LEU A 251 14.58 -4.49 0.80
C LEU A 251 15.57 -3.36 0.58
N PHE A 252 15.29 -2.15 1.06
CA PHE A 252 16.24 -1.04 0.93
C PHE A 252 17.58 -1.35 1.59
N LYS A 253 17.55 -1.98 2.78
CA LYS A 253 18.77 -2.43 3.45
C LYS A 253 19.52 -3.48 2.64
N TYR A 254 18.81 -4.47 2.08
CA TYR A 254 19.42 -5.51 1.23
C TYR A 254 20.11 -4.89 0.01
N GLU A 255 19.49 -3.89 -0.61
CA GLU A 255 20.03 -3.22 -1.79
C GLU A 255 21.20 -2.25 -1.50
N THR A 256 21.46 -1.97 -0.22
CA THR A 256 22.69 -1.24 0.17
C THR A 256 23.88 -2.13 0.43
N LEU A 257 23.73 -3.46 0.36
CA LEU A 257 24.83 -4.39 0.56
C LEU A 257 25.61 -4.56 -0.76
N ASP A 258 26.91 -4.62 -0.65
CA ASP A 258 27.85 -4.95 -1.71
C ASP A 258 28.27 -6.43 -1.67
N CYS A 259 27.99 -7.10 -0.55
CA CYS A 259 28.27 -8.51 -0.36
C CYS A 259 27.25 -9.16 0.59
N ILE A 260 26.83 -10.39 0.28
CA ILE A 260 25.94 -11.24 1.09
C ILE A 260 26.59 -12.57 1.51
N CYS A 261 27.87 -12.74 1.25
CA CYS A 261 28.61 -13.93 1.69
C CYS A 261 28.67 -14.01 3.21
N PRO A 262 28.78 -15.24 3.78
CA PRO A 262 29.12 -15.41 5.19
C PRO A 262 30.44 -14.69 5.53
N LYS A 263 30.49 -14.11 6.74
CA LYS A 263 31.64 -13.29 7.18
C LYS A 263 32.97 -14.03 7.26
N ASP A 264 32.92 -15.32 7.36
CA ASP A 264 34.07 -16.24 7.43
C ASP A 264 34.65 -16.64 6.06
N TYR A 265 34.02 -16.19 4.96
CA TYR A 265 34.55 -16.42 3.62
C TYR A 265 35.74 -15.49 3.34
N PRO A 266 36.92 -16.03 2.97
CA PRO A 266 38.11 -15.21 2.73
C PRO A 266 38.04 -14.36 1.47
N VAL A 267 37.18 -14.72 0.50
CA VAL A 267 36.98 -13.99 -0.77
C VAL A 267 35.50 -14.00 -1.08
N CYS A 268 34.99 -12.84 -1.54
CA CYS A 268 33.60 -12.71 -1.97
C CYS A 268 33.30 -13.65 -3.15
N GLN A 269 32.22 -14.43 -3.04
CA GLN A 269 31.75 -15.38 -4.06
C GLN A 269 30.34 -15.07 -4.55
N CYS A 270 29.76 -13.95 -4.08
CA CYS A 270 28.45 -13.51 -4.56
C CYS A 270 28.60 -12.36 -5.55
N ASP A 271 27.71 -12.31 -6.53
CA ASP A 271 27.64 -11.23 -7.52
C ASP A 271 26.74 -10.08 -7.04
N LYS A 272 26.67 -9.86 -5.70
CA LYS A 272 25.85 -8.79 -5.12
C LYS A 272 26.56 -7.45 -5.29
N GLU A 273 25.86 -6.54 -5.94
CA GLU A 273 26.27 -5.14 -6.07
C GLU A 273 25.37 -4.26 -5.22
N GLN A 274 25.95 -3.20 -4.66
CA GLN A 274 25.19 -2.16 -4.02
C GLN A 274 24.42 -1.39 -5.09
N ARG A 275 23.09 -1.33 -4.97
CA ARG A 275 22.23 -0.67 -5.96
C ARG A 275 21.53 0.56 -5.42
N LEU A 276 21.33 0.64 -4.09
CA LEU A 276 20.65 1.76 -3.46
C LEU A 276 21.50 2.44 -2.38
N LYS A 277 21.27 3.73 -2.20
CA LYS A 277 21.68 4.53 -1.07
C LYS A 277 20.46 4.99 -0.31
N ILE A 278 20.33 4.64 0.98
CA ILE A 278 19.20 5.05 1.82
C ILE A 278 19.28 6.56 2.08
N LEU A 279 18.23 7.29 1.74
CA LEU A 279 18.08 8.72 2.03
C LEU A 279 17.48 8.96 3.42
N THR A 280 16.59 8.07 3.88
CA THR A 280 15.91 8.16 5.17
C THR A 280 16.39 7.06 6.12
N LYS A 281 17.40 7.33 6.97
CA LYS A 281 17.89 6.35 7.98
C LYS A 281 16.80 5.94 8.95
N LYS A 282 15.94 6.88 9.37
CA LYS A 282 14.69 6.64 10.11
C LYS A 282 13.52 7.02 9.20
N PRO A 283 12.35 6.39 9.33
CA PRO A 283 11.20 6.83 8.55
C PRO A 283 10.84 8.27 8.90
N VAL A 284 10.47 9.07 7.91
CA VAL A 284 9.84 10.36 8.13
C VAL A 284 8.39 10.09 8.54
N ILE A 285 7.94 10.76 9.57
CA ILE A 285 6.58 10.63 10.13
C ILE A 285 5.86 11.97 10.06
N PRO A 286 4.53 11.98 9.98
CA PRO A 286 3.75 13.21 9.95
C PRO A 286 3.97 14.06 11.20
N SER A 287 3.93 15.38 11.01
CA SER A 287 3.93 16.33 12.13
C SER A 287 2.65 16.23 12.97
N LEU A 288 2.69 16.72 14.20
CA LEU A 288 1.48 16.80 15.04
C LEU A 288 0.39 17.62 14.35
N PHE A 289 0.75 18.72 13.72
CA PHE A 289 -0.17 19.56 12.95
C PHE A 289 -0.86 18.79 11.82
N GLU A 290 -0.11 17.96 11.08
CA GLU A 290 -0.70 17.13 10.02
C GLU A 290 -1.64 16.07 10.60
N ILE A 291 -1.27 15.43 11.72
CA ILE A 291 -2.11 14.43 12.38
C ILE A 291 -3.43 15.04 12.90
N GLU A 292 -3.39 16.25 13.43
CA GLU A 292 -4.58 16.96 13.90
C GLU A 292 -5.55 17.30 12.74
N ASN A 293 -4.99 17.68 11.57
CA ASN A 293 -5.80 18.02 10.39
C ASN A 293 -6.16 16.79 9.55
N ASN A 294 -5.37 15.74 9.60
CA ASN A 294 -5.60 14.48 8.90
C ASN A 294 -5.24 13.29 9.80
N PHE A 295 -6.17 12.87 10.65
CA PHE A 295 -5.94 11.76 11.59
C PHE A 295 -5.49 10.45 10.91
N ARG A 296 -5.78 10.25 9.62
CA ARG A 296 -5.36 9.06 8.85
C ARG A 296 -3.86 9.02 8.61
N SER A 297 -3.20 10.18 8.62
CA SER A 297 -1.74 10.27 8.50
C SER A 297 -0.99 9.68 9.71
N ARG A 298 -1.63 9.57 10.87
CA ARG A 298 -1.00 9.21 12.16
C ARG A 298 -0.04 8.01 12.10
N SER A 299 -0.33 7.01 11.29
CA SER A 299 0.48 5.79 11.19
C SER A 299 1.43 5.80 9.99
N ALA A 300 1.41 6.86 9.19
CA ALA A 300 2.22 6.96 7.99
C ALA A 300 3.71 7.00 8.30
N LYS A 301 4.48 6.34 7.45
CA LYS A 301 5.94 6.29 7.49
C LYS A 301 6.47 6.39 6.08
N LEU A 302 7.24 7.43 5.81
CA LEU A 302 7.91 7.61 4.52
C LEU A 302 9.32 7.05 4.60
N ARG A 303 9.66 6.23 3.60
CA ARG A 303 11.04 5.81 3.33
C ARG A 303 11.45 6.19 1.92
N ALA A 304 12.69 6.63 1.78
CA ALA A 304 13.26 7.02 0.50
C ALA A 304 14.67 6.44 0.32
N ALA A 305 14.97 6.05 -0.93
CA ALA A 305 16.28 5.62 -1.36
C ALA A 305 16.59 6.13 -2.77
N GLU A 306 17.87 6.22 -3.12
CA GLU A 306 18.38 6.68 -4.41
C GLU A 306 19.19 5.57 -5.08
N ARG A 307 19.03 5.38 -6.38
CA ARG A 307 19.79 4.44 -7.20
C ARG A 307 21.21 4.97 -7.42
N ILE A 308 22.23 4.14 -7.17
CA ILE A 308 23.64 4.48 -7.39
C ILE A 308 24.22 3.71 -8.56
#